data_1d6fe6d8cda7c2b7bc30f4ee8b98ecc9
#
_entry.id   1d6fe6d8cda7c2b7bc30f4ee8b98ecc9
#
_cell.length_a   1.000
_cell.length_b   1.000
_cell.length_c   1.000
_cell.angle_alpha   90.00
_cell.angle_beta   90.00
_cell.angle_gamma   90.00
#
_symmetry.space_group_name_H-M   'P 1'
#
loop_
_entity.id
_entity.type
_entity.pdbx_description
1 polymer ?
#
loop_
_entity_poly.entity_id
_entity_poly.type
_entity_poly.pdbx_seq_one_letter_code
_entity_poly.pdbx_strand_id
1 'polypeptide(L)'
;MPYIAELVAKGIQKRKEENKQVQIDIIACENMIGGSEFLEKKVAEYLSDSDKVYLANYIGFPNAAVDRIVPGQKHEDLLYVEVEPFCEWVIDESQIKNKSFKLEGVHYASNLEPFIERKLFSVNSGHATVAYSSAYKGYKTILEGLQHKEILSALKGVQKETRALLLAKWPQYFTEEDLMSYHQMIISRFANPKIIDEVTRVARTPIRKLGYLSLIHISEPT
;
A
#
# COMPACT_ATOMS: atom_id res chain seq x y z
N MET A 1 1.10 -14.01 3.90
CA MET A 1 -0.21 -14.45 3.33
C MET A 1 -0.35 -15.97 3.14
N PRO A 2 0.61 -16.74 2.61
CA PRO A 2 0.43 -18.21 2.50
C PRO A 2 0.10 -18.89 3.83
N TYR A 3 0.68 -18.41 4.92
CA TYR A 3 0.49 -19.00 6.27
C TYR A 3 -0.93 -18.91 6.84
N ILE A 4 -1.75 -17.98 6.34
CA ILE A 4 -3.16 -17.83 6.79
C ILE A 4 -4.15 -18.46 5.84
N ALA A 5 -3.74 -18.82 4.63
CA ALA A 5 -4.63 -19.29 3.57
C ALA A 5 -5.40 -20.56 3.98
N GLU A 6 -4.72 -21.51 4.62
CA GLU A 6 -5.36 -22.74 5.13
C GLU A 6 -6.41 -22.44 6.20
N LEU A 7 -6.12 -21.50 7.12
CA LEU A 7 -7.08 -21.13 8.17
C LEU A 7 -8.31 -20.42 7.58
N VAL A 8 -8.09 -19.56 6.59
CA VAL A 8 -9.20 -18.90 5.87
C VAL A 8 -10.05 -19.94 5.14
N ALA A 9 -9.42 -20.91 4.46
CA ALA A 9 -10.14 -21.99 3.79
C ALA A 9 -11.00 -22.81 4.77
N LYS A 10 -10.46 -23.20 5.93
CA LYS A 10 -11.20 -23.88 7.00
C LYS A 10 -12.39 -23.04 7.49
N GLY A 11 -12.20 -21.72 7.63
CA GLY A 11 -13.30 -20.81 7.98
C GLY A 11 -14.41 -20.77 6.92
N ILE A 12 -14.05 -20.79 5.64
CA ILE A 12 -15.02 -20.84 4.52
C ILE A 12 -15.77 -22.16 4.51
N GLN A 13 -15.09 -23.29 4.69
CA GLN A 13 -15.70 -24.63 4.79
C GLN A 13 -16.69 -24.69 5.95
N LYS A 14 -16.30 -24.18 7.11
CA LYS A 14 -17.16 -24.11 8.30
C LYS A 14 -18.42 -23.28 8.06
N ARG A 15 -18.28 -22.12 7.43
CA ARG A 15 -19.44 -21.27 7.05
C ARG A 15 -20.40 -21.99 6.11
N LYS A 16 -19.87 -22.75 5.15
CA LYS A 16 -20.66 -23.56 4.23
C LYS A 16 -21.41 -24.68 4.95
N GLU A 17 -20.74 -25.42 5.84
CA GLU A 17 -21.35 -26.48 6.67
C GLU A 17 -22.49 -25.92 7.51
N GLU A 18 -22.37 -24.71 8.04
CA GLU A 18 -23.39 -24.01 8.81
C GLU A 18 -24.46 -23.31 7.96
N ASN A 19 -24.45 -23.51 6.63
CA ASN A 19 -25.37 -22.89 5.68
C ASN A 19 -25.44 -21.35 5.79
N LYS A 20 -24.32 -20.66 6.10
CA LYS A 20 -24.25 -19.20 6.17
C LYS A 20 -24.30 -18.60 4.76
N GLN A 21 -25.37 -17.88 4.45
CA GLN A 21 -25.57 -17.24 3.15
C GLN A 21 -25.27 -15.72 3.15
N VAL A 22 -24.93 -15.15 4.29
CA VAL A 22 -24.49 -13.75 4.37
C VAL A 22 -23.17 -13.59 3.65
N GLN A 23 -23.10 -12.65 2.72
CA GLN A 23 -21.88 -12.34 2.00
C GLN A 23 -20.88 -11.64 2.93
N ILE A 24 -19.60 -11.97 2.80
CA ILE A 24 -18.50 -11.34 3.51
C ILE A 24 -17.35 -11.03 2.55
N ASP A 25 -16.53 -10.08 2.93
CA ASP A 25 -15.32 -9.71 2.20
C ASP A 25 -14.07 -9.95 3.06
N ILE A 26 -13.03 -10.51 2.45
CA ILE A 26 -11.74 -10.77 3.05
C ILE A 26 -10.72 -9.89 2.34
N ILE A 27 -10.14 -8.94 3.07
CA ILE A 27 -9.28 -7.91 2.51
C ILE A 27 -7.86 -8.09 3.05
N ALA A 28 -6.91 -8.33 2.15
CA ALA A 28 -5.50 -8.36 2.50
C ALA A 28 -4.95 -6.93 2.61
N CYS A 29 -4.68 -6.47 3.83
CA CYS A 29 -4.08 -5.17 4.13
C CYS A 29 -2.55 -5.26 4.09
N GLU A 30 -2.00 -5.67 2.95
CA GLU A 30 -0.58 -5.85 2.71
C GLU A 30 -0.01 -4.78 1.78
N ASN A 31 1.27 -4.50 1.91
CA ASN A 31 1.98 -3.64 0.96
C ASN A 31 2.32 -4.41 -0.32
N MET A 32 1.30 -4.88 -1.01
CA MET A 32 1.37 -5.73 -2.18
C MET A 32 0.25 -5.38 -3.16
N ILE A 33 0.57 -5.26 -4.44
CA ILE A 33 -0.42 -5.12 -5.51
C ILE A 33 -1.14 -6.46 -5.69
N GLY A 34 -2.47 -6.43 -5.75
CA GLY A 34 -3.28 -7.64 -5.91
C GLY A 34 -3.24 -8.59 -4.70
N GLY A 35 -3.04 -8.04 -3.49
CA GLY A 35 -2.87 -8.85 -2.27
C GLY A 35 -4.05 -9.74 -1.95
N SER A 36 -5.28 -9.25 -2.09
CA SER A 36 -6.49 -10.04 -1.83
C SER A 36 -6.72 -11.12 -2.89
N GLU A 37 -6.48 -10.80 -4.16
CA GLU A 37 -6.53 -11.78 -5.25
C GLU A 37 -5.46 -12.89 -5.07
N PHE A 38 -4.25 -12.52 -4.64
CA PHE A 38 -3.23 -13.50 -4.30
C PHE A 38 -3.67 -14.40 -3.14
N LEU A 39 -4.28 -13.82 -2.09
CA LEU A 39 -4.81 -14.58 -0.97
C LEU A 39 -5.93 -15.53 -1.42
N GLU A 40 -6.86 -15.06 -2.25
CA GLU A 40 -7.94 -15.89 -2.80
C GLU A 40 -7.38 -17.11 -3.54
N LYS A 41 -6.40 -16.90 -4.44
CA LYS A 41 -5.73 -18.00 -5.15
C LYS A 41 -5.12 -19.02 -4.19
N LYS A 42 -4.47 -18.56 -3.12
CA LYS A 42 -3.89 -19.44 -2.11
C LYS A 42 -4.93 -20.16 -1.26
N VAL A 43 -6.03 -19.54 -0.93
CA VAL A 43 -7.17 -20.15 -0.23
C VAL A 43 -7.80 -21.25 -1.09
N ALA A 44 -7.98 -20.98 -2.38
CA ALA A 44 -8.57 -21.93 -3.32
C ALA A 44 -7.78 -23.24 -3.47
N GLU A 45 -6.48 -23.24 -3.17
CA GLU A 45 -5.63 -24.46 -3.17
C GLU A 45 -6.08 -25.48 -2.09
N TYR A 46 -6.76 -25.04 -1.04
CA TYR A 46 -7.26 -25.86 0.08
C TYR A 46 -8.74 -26.18 -0.01
N LEU A 47 -9.44 -25.74 -1.06
CA LEU A 47 -10.88 -25.89 -1.22
C LEU A 47 -11.24 -26.96 -2.27
N SER A 48 -12.26 -27.76 -1.97
CA SER A 48 -12.92 -28.62 -2.96
C SER A 48 -13.68 -27.80 -4.00
N ASP A 49 -14.06 -28.41 -5.12
CA ASP A 49 -14.85 -27.71 -6.15
C ASP A 49 -16.19 -27.19 -5.62
N SER A 50 -16.83 -27.94 -4.73
CA SER A 50 -18.08 -27.49 -4.08
C SER A 50 -17.86 -26.32 -3.12
N ASP A 51 -16.69 -26.23 -2.48
CA ASP A 51 -16.33 -25.09 -1.63
C ASP A 51 -15.99 -23.85 -2.46
N LYS A 52 -15.37 -24.03 -3.63
CA LYS A 52 -15.11 -22.94 -4.59
C LYS A 52 -16.41 -22.33 -5.13
N VAL A 53 -17.45 -23.14 -5.36
CA VAL A 53 -18.78 -22.63 -5.72
C VAL A 53 -19.34 -21.75 -4.57
N TYR A 54 -19.22 -22.20 -3.33
CA TYR A 54 -19.64 -21.41 -2.18
C TYR A 54 -18.83 -20.12 -2.05
N LEU A 55 -17.50 -20.20 -2.19
CA LEU A 55 -16.62 -19.03 -2.18
C LEU A 55 -17.09 -18.02 -3.23
N ALA A 56 -17.26 -18.44 -4.49
CA ALA A 56 -17.66 -17.56 -5.59
C ALA A 56 -18.98 -16.82 -5.32
N ASN A 57 -19.92 -17.43 -4.59
CA ASN A 57 -21.23 -16.84 -4.30
C ASN A 57 -21.22 -15.91 -3.07
N TYR A 58 -20.43 -16.22 -2.04
CA TYR A 58 -20.60 -15.61 -0.72
C TYR A 58 -19.34 -14.90 -0.19
N ILE A 59 -18.16 -15.11 -0.79
CA ILE A 59 -16.92 -14.54 -0.28
C ILE A 59 -16.30 -13.64 -1.34
N GLY A 60 -16.08 -12.36 -0.99
CA GLY A 60 -15.33 -11.40 -1.80
C GLY A 60 -13.86 -11.33 -1.36
N PHE A 61 -12.99 -11.00 -2.30
CA PHE A 61 -11.59 -10.71 -2.03
C PHE A 61 -11.18 -9.37 -2.68
N PRO A 62 -11.81 -8.25 -2.26
CA PRO A 62 -11.51 -6.96 -2.86
C PRO A 62 -10.07 -6.57 -2.59
N ASN A 63 -9.37 -6.14 -3.63
CA ASN A 63 -8.03 -5.58 -3.49
C ASN A 63 -8.07 -4.24 -2.76
N ALA A 64 -6.98 -3.90 -2.10
CA ALA A 64 -6.85 -2.65 -1.37
C ALA A 64 -5.46 -2.03 -1.53
N ALA A 65 -5.41 -0.70 -1.44
CA ALA A 65 -4.20 0.07 -1.25
C ALA A 65 -4.21 0.67 0.15
N VAL A 66 -3.17 0.39 0.94
CA VAL A 66 -3.02 0.89 2.31
C VAL A 66 -1.78 1.75 2.40
N ASP A 67 -1.91 2.93 3.00
CA ASP A 67 -0.79 3.82 3.27
C ASP A 67 -0.84 4.33 4.70
N ARG A 68 0.09 3.85 5.51
CA ARG A 68 0.39 4.31 6.88
C ARG A 68 1.81 3.92 7.24
N ILE A 69 2.60 4.84 7.75
CA ILE A 69 3.93 4.52 8.26
C ILE A 69 3.78 3.89 9.65
N VAL A 70 4.33 2.68 9.75
CA VAL A 70 4.51 1.97 11.03
C VAL A 70 6.02 1.89 11.25
N PRO A 71 6.57 2.67 12.21
CA PRO A 71 8.00 2.67 12.48
C PRO A 71 8.44 1.35 13.12
N GLY A 72 9.74 1.08 13.08
CA GLY A 72 10.31 0.01 13.87
C GLY A 72 10.13 0.33 15.37
N GLN A 73 9.49 -0.56 16.11
CA GLN A 73 9.15 -0.34 17.52
C GLN A 73 9.20 -1.65 18.30
N LYS A 74 9.40 -1.55 19.61
CA LYS A 74 9.41 -2.70 20.52
C LYS A 74 8.79 -2.24 21.84
N HIS A 75 7.69 -2.88 22.23
CA HIS A 75 6.95 -2.59 23.46
C HIS A 75 6.86 -3.83 24.34
N GLU A 76 6.59 -3.65 25.63
CA GLU A 76 6.33 -4.75 26.56
C GLU A 76 5.03 -5.48 26.20
N ASP A 77 3.99 -4.72 25.88
CA ASP A 77 2.77 -5.27 25.33
C ASP A 77 2.95 -5.57 23.82
N LEU A 78 2.89 -6.83 23.45
CA LEU A 78 3.06 -7.32 22.09
C LEU A 78 1.92 -6.88 21.14
N LEU A 79 0.79 -6.44 21.66
CA LEU A 79 -0.35 -5.95 20.88
C LEU A 79 -0.37 -4.43 20.75
N TYR A 80 0.49 -3.72 21.49
CA TYR A 80 0.59 -2.27 21.38
C TYR A 80 1.39 -1.87 20.14
N VAL A 81 0.80 -1.02 19.30
CA VAL A 81 1.43 -0.52 18.08
C VAL A 81 1.26 0.99 17.96
N GLU A 82 2.35 1.71 17.87
CA GLU A 82 2.37 3.14 17.55
C GLU A 82 2.46 3.35 16.03
N VAL A 83 1.64 4.25 15.52
CA VAL A 83 1.57 4.56 14.09
C VAL A 83 1.46 6.07 13.89
N GLU A 84 1.76 6.53 12.68
CA GLU A 84 1.49 7.93 12.32
C GLU A 84 -0.02 8.24 12.33
N PRO A 85 -0.41 9.52 12.53
CA PRO A 85 -1.82 9.94 12.45
C PRO A 85 -2.44 9.74 11.06
N PHE A 86 -1.63 9.87 10.00
CA PHE A 86 -2.10 9.67 8.63
C PHE A 86 -2.50 8.22 8.38
N CYS A 87 -3.63 8.03 7.72
CA CYS A 87 -4.09 6.75 7.24
C CYS A 87 -4.85 6.93 5.92
N GLU A 88 -4.45 6.22 4.91
CA GLU A 88 -5.23 6.10 3.69
C GLU A 88 -5.51 4.61 3.43
N TRP A 89 -6.77 4.28 3.23
CA TRP A 89 -7.21 2.95 2.86
C TRP A 89 -8.19 3.05 1.71
N VAL A 90 -7.79 2.54 0.55
CA VAL A 90 -8.62 2.52 -0.66
C VAL A 90 -8.95 1.07 -0.98
N ILE A 91 -10.22 0.76 -1.20
CA ILE A 91 -10.72 -0.59 -1.52
C ILE A 91 -11.38 -0.56 -2.91
N ASP A 92 -11.11 -1.59 -3.70
CA ASP A 92 -11.78 -1.84 -4.97
C ASP A 92 -13.23 -2.25 -4.72
N GLU A 93 -14.17 -1.31 -4.93
CA GLU A 93 -15.58 -1.56 -4.70
C GLU A 93 -16.21 -2.52 -5.71
N SER A 94 -15.59 -2.71 -6.88
CA SER A 94 -16.09 -3.63 -7.90
C SER A 94 -16.02 -5.09 -7.47
N GLN A 95 -15.09 -5.41 -6.57
CA GLN A 95 -14.84 -6.76 -6.06
C GLN A 95 -15.57 -7.07 -4.73
N ILE A 96 -16.28 -6.08 -4.17
CA ILE A 96 -17.03 -6.25 -2.91
C ILE A 96 -18.28 -7.09 -3.14
N LYS A 97 -18.46 -8.13 -2.34
CA LYS A 97 -19.65 -8.97 -2.27
C LYS A 97 -20.69 -8.38 -1.32
N ASN A 98 -20.29 -8.04 -0.10
CA ASN A 98 -21.19 -7.48 0.89
C ASN A 98 -21.40 -5.98 0.70
N LYS A 99 -22.34 -5.62 -0.14
CA LYS A 99 -22.67 -4.20 -0.45
C LYS A 99 -23.45 -3.49 0.66
N SER A 100 -23.92 -4.23 1.67
CA SER A 100 -24.70 -3.65 2.79
C SER A 100 -23.82 -3.03 3.88
N PHE A 101 -22.51 -3.28 3.86
CA PHE A 101 -21.58 -2.81 4.86
C PHE A 101 -20.49 -1.93 4.24
N LYS A 102 -20.31 -0.74 4.78
CA LYS A 102 -19.20 0.15 4.44
C LYS A 102 -18.46 0.56 5.71
N LEU A 103 -17.14 0.51 5.65
CA LEU A 103 -16.25 0.97 6.73
C LEU A 103 -16.12 2.49 6.66
N GLU A 104 -16.25 3.16 7.79
CA GLU A 104 -15.97 4.59 7.90
C GLU A 104 -14.47 4.86 7.73
N GLY A 105 -14.13 5.96 7.07
CA GLY A 105 -12.72 6.34 6.82
C GLY A 105 -12.06 5.58 5.68
N VAL A 106 -12.78 4.71 4.97
CA VAL A 106 -12.30 4.00 3.79
C VAL A 106 -12.78 4.69 2.52
N HIS A 107 -11.88 4.86 1.56
CA HIS A 107 -12.21 5.30 0.21
C HIS A 107 -12.54 4.07 -0.65
N TYR A 108 -13.70 4.08 -1.28
CA TYR A 108 -14.13 3.04 -2.21
C TYR A 108 -13.96 3.55 -3.65
N ALA A 109 -13.21 2.83 -4.45
CA ALA A 109 -12.90 3.22 -5.83
C ALA A 109 -13.26 2.09 -6.80
N SER A 110 -13.80 2.45 -7.95
CA SER A 110 -14.09 1.50 -9.03
C SER A 110 -12.84 1.07 -9.80
N ASN A 111 -11.75 1.84 -9.67
CA ASN A 111 -10.42 1.50 -10.19
C ASN A 111 -9.37 1.86 -9.12
N LEU A 112 -8.66 0.85 -8.66
CA LEU A 112 -7.64 0.98 -7.61
C LEU A 112 -6.27 1.42 -8.16
N GLU A 113 -6.01 1.19 -9.44
CA GLU A 113 -4.68 1.42 -10.06
C GLU A 113 -4.15 2.85 -9.89
N PRO A 114 -4.95 3.92 -10.10
CA PRO A 114 -4.49 5.30 -9.88
C PRO A 114 -3.96 5.54 -8.47
N PHE A 115 -4.64 4.99 -7.46
CA PHE A 115 -4.27 5.17 -6.05
C PHE A 115 -3.02 4.36 -5.67
N ILE A 116 -2.89 3.14 -6.22
CA ILE A 116 -1.67 2.33 -6.08
C ILE A 116 -0.47 3.07 -6.69
N GLU A 117 -0.60 3.57 -7.91
CA GLU A 117 0.47 4.28 -8.60
C GLU A 117 0.81 5.61 -7.93
N ARG A 118 -0.19 6.38 -7.47
CA ARG A 118 0.06 7.58 -6.69
C ARG A 118 0.90 7.28 -5.46
N LYS A 119 0.53 6.25 -4.68
CA LYS A 119 1.33 5.82 -3.52
C LYS A 119 2.73 5.37 -3.94
N LEU A 120 2.82 4.51 -4.96
CA LEU A 120 4.08 3.93 -5.42
C LEU A 120 5.06 5.02 -5.86
N PHE A 121 4.62 5.93 -6.73
CA PHE A 121 5.47 6.96 -7.31
C PHE A 121 5.70 8.15 -6.37
N SER A 122 4.75 8.53 -5.52
CA SER A 122 4.92 9.65 -4.61
C SER A 122 5.55 9.24 -3.28
N VAL A 123 4.95 8.27 -2.58
CA VAL A 123 5.43 7.86 -1.23
C VAL A 123 6.65 6.97 -1.34
N ASN A 124 6.54 5.83 -2.07
CA ASN A 124 7.61 4.83 -2.06
C ASN A 124 8.86 5.34 -2.81
N SER A 125 8.70 6.01 -3.95
CA SER A 125 9.83 6.61 -4.69
C SER A 125 10.46 7.76 -3.92
N GLY A 126 9.63 8.64 -3.32
CA GLY A 126 10.12 9.72 -2.46
C GLY A 126 10.91 9.20 -1.27
N HIS A 127 10.39 8.18 -0.61
CA HIS A 127 11.04 7.54 0.54
C HIS A 127 12.38 6.90 0.16
N ALA A 128 12.42 6.18 -0.98
CA ALA A 128 13.63 5.58 -1.51
C ALA A 128 14.68 6.64 -1.86
N THR A 129 14.25 7.75 -2.50
CA THR A 129 15.13 8.88 -2.84
C THR A 129 15.81 9.45 -1.60
N VAL A 130 15.04 9.74 -0.55
CA VAL A 130 15.60 10.24 0.71
C VAL A 130 16.52 9.21 1.34
N ALA A 131 16.10 7.93 1.40
CA ALA A 131 16.87 6.88 2.05
C ALA A 131 18.22 6.62 1.36
N TYR A 132 18.26 6.51 0.03
CA TYR A 132 19.51 6.26 -0.69
C TYR A 132 20.45 7.47 -0.65
N SER A 133 19.91 8.68 -0.81
CA SER A 133 20.72 9.90 -0.68
C SER A 133 21.28 10.09 0.73
N SER A 134 20.49 9.74 1.75
CA SER A 134 20.91 9.77 3.15
C SER A 134 21.97 8.72 3.44
N ALA A 135 21.79 7.49 2.94
CA ALA A 135 22.78 6.41 3.09
C ALA A 135 24.13 6.82 2.47
N TYR A 136 24.11 7.39 1.26
CA TYR A 136 25.32 7.85 0.58
C TYR A 136 26.07 8.93 1.38
N LYS A 137 25.34 9.82 2.06
CA LYS A 137 25.90 10.89 2.91
C LYS A 137 26.17 10.45 4.36
N GLY A 138 25.86 9.20 4.75
CA GLY A 138 26.12 8.64 6.09
C GLY A 138 25.09 9.00 7.17
N TYR A 139 23.92 9.59 6.80
CA TYR A 139 22.83 9.84 7.73
C TYR A 139 22.15 8.53 8.15
N LYS A 140 21.64 8.52 9.38
CA LYS A 140 21.05 7.31 9.99
C LYS A 140 19.52 7.25 9.85
N THR A 141 18.87 8.41 9.84
CA THR A 141 17.41 8.51 9.79
C THR A 141 16.95 9.33 8.58
N ILE A 142 15.71 9.07 8.15
CA ILE A 142 15.05 9.83 7.09
C ILE A 142 14.93 11.30 7.46
N LEU A 143 14.63 11.59 8.73
CA LEU A 143 14.52 12.95 9.25
C LEU A 143 15.86 13.71 9.12
N GLU A 144 16.98 13.11 9.53
CA GLU A 144 18.31 13.71 9.37
C GLU A 144 18.62 14.05 7.90
N GLY A 145 18.33 13.10 7.01
CA GLY A 145 18.49 13.29 5.57
C GLY A 145 17.68 14.47 5.03
N LEU A 146 16.42 14.60 5.46
CA LEU A 146 15.54 15.68 5.01
C LEU A 146 15.96 17.08 5.48
N GLN A 147 16.71 17.18 6.56
CA GLN A 147 17.29 18.45 7.02
C GLN A 147 18.39 18.96 6.05
N HIS A 148 18.91 18.08 5.18
CA HIS A 148 19.91 18.44 4.21
C HIS A 148 19.28 18.99 2.92
N LYS A 149 19.63 20.24 2.54
CA LYS A 149 18.99 20.95 1.42
C LYS A 149 19.03 20.20 0.09
N GLU A 150 20.15 19.52 -0.22
CA GLU A 150 20.30 18.77 -1.47
C GLU A 150 19.35 17.54 -1.51
N ILE A 151 19.20 16.84 -0.39
CA ILE A 151 18.30 15.67 -0.30
C ILE A 151 16.84 16.12 -0.43
N LEU A 152 16.47 17.19 0.26
CA LEU A 152 15.13 17.77 0.13
C LEU A 152 14.86 18.26 -1.31
N SER A 153 15.87 18.85 -1.96
CA SER A 153 15.76 19.27 -3.36
C SER A 153 15.59 18.08 -4.30
N ALA A 154 16.35 16.99 -4.10
CA ALA A 154 16.19 15.76 -4.87
C ALA A 154 14.80 15.15 -4.70
N LEU A 155 14.28 15.08 -3.46
CA LEU A 155 12.90 14.64 -3.20
C LEU A 155 11.88 15.47 -3.97
N LYS A 156 11.98 16.80 -3.91
CA LYS A 156 11.07 17.71 -4.64
C LYS A 156 11.19 17.55 -6.16
N GLY A 157 12.39 17.26 -6.67
CA GLY A 157 12.63 16.96 -8.09
C GLY A 157 11.86 15.71 -8.52
N VAL A 158 12.04 14.59 -7.81
CA VAL A 158 11.31 13.34 -8.06
C VAL A 158 9.79 13.55 -7.94
N GLN A 159 9.32 14.27 -6.92
CA GLN A 159 7.90 14.59 -6.78
C GLN A 159 7.34 15.40 -7.96
N LYS A 160 8.12 16.30 -8.54
CA LYS A 160 7.71 17.05 -9.75
C LYS A 160 7.55 16.12 -10.94
N GLU A 161 8.48 15.21 -11.16
CA GLU A 161 8.43 14.22 -12.25
C GLU A 161 7.27 13.24 -12.09
N THR A 162 7.11 12.68 -10.90
CA THR A 162 6.01 11.73 -10.61
C THR A 162 4.63 12.39 -10.70
N ARG A 163 4.53 13.68 -10.33
CA ARG A 163 3.29 14.45 -10.51
C ARG A 163 2.95 14.61 -11.99
N ALA A 164 3.92 14.98 -12.82
CA ALA A 164 3.69 15.11 -14.26
C ALA A 164 3.24 13.78 -14.88
N LEU A 165 3.84 12.66 -14.47
CA LEU A 165 3.45 11.32 -14.91
C LEU A 165 2.02 10.98 -14.50
N LEU A 166 1.67 11.19 -13.23
CA LEU A 166 0.32 10.87 -12.70
C LEU A 166 -0.77 11.71 -13.37
N LEU A 167 -0.51 12.99 -13.63
CA LEU A 167 -1.44 13.87 -14.36
C LEU A 167 -1.60 13.44 -15.82
N ALA A 168 -0.52 13.02 -16.48
CA ALA A 168 -0.60 12.54 -17.85
C ALA A 168 -1.35 11.21 -17.98
N LYS A 169 -1.15 10.30 -17.01
CA LYS A 169 -1.75 8.95 -17.02
C LYS A 169 -3.19 8.94 -16.47
N TRP A 170 -3.47 9.72 -15.45
CA TRP A 170 -4.70 9.70 -14.67
C TRP A 170 -5.37 11.07 -14.52
N PRO A 171 -5.58 11.84 -15.62
CA PRO A 171 -6.13 13.20 -15.54
C PRO A 171 -7.57 13.26 -14.99
N GLN A 172 -8.30 12.14 -15.03
CA GLN A 172 -9.65 12.04 -14.51
C GLN A 172 -9.72 11.77 -12.99
N TYR A 173 -8.57 11.40 -12.36
CA TYR A 173 -8.51 11.06 -10.94
C TYR A 173 -7.82 12.13 -10.10
N PHE A 174 -6.89 12.88 -10.67
CA PHE A 174 -6.06 13.82 -9.93
C PHE A 174 -5.94 15.16 -10.63
N THR A 175 -5.98 16.21 -9.83
CA THR A 175 -5.58 17.55 -10.26
C THR A 175 -4.13 17.84 -9.82
N GLU A 176 -3.54 18.89 -10.40
CA GLU A 176 -2.20 19.32 -9.97
C GLU A 176 -2.20 19.75 -8.50
N GLU A 177 -3.23 20.45 -8.06
CA GLU A 177 -3.38 20.93 -6.68
C GLU A 177 -3.48 19.77 -5.68
N ASP A 178 -4.26 18.72 -5.99
CA ASP A 178 -4.38 17.51 -5.18
C ASP A 178 -3.01 16.85 -4.99
N LEU A 179 -2.27 16.67 -6.09
CA LEU A 179 -0.96 16.02 -6.04
C LEU A 179 0.11 16.88 -5.37
N MET A 180 0.04 18.21 -5.51
CA MET A 180 0.93 19.12 -4.78
C MET A 180 0.69 19.03 -3.27
N SER A 181 -0.57 19.07 -2.87
CA SER A 181 -0.97 18.93 -1.46
C SER A 181 -0.55 17.58 -0.90
N TYR A 182 -0.75 16.51 -1.67
CA TYR A 182 -0.32 15.16 -1.31
C TYR A 182 1.19 15.06 -1.14
N HIS A 183 1.98 15.65 -2.04
CA HIS A 183 3.44 15.68 -1.94
C HIS A 183 3.94 16.48 -0.73
N GLN A 184 3.31 17.61 -0.44
CA GLN A 184 3.66 18.39 0.75
C GLN A 184 3.35 17.63 2.04
N MET A 185 2.23 16.93 2.08
CA MET A 185 1.86 16.05 3.20
C MET A 185 2.89 14.93 3.38
N ILE A 186 3.37 14.29 2.29
CA ILE A 186 4.42 13.26 2.35
C ILE A 186 5.70 13.82 2.99
N ILE A 187 6.14 15.02 2.60
CA ILE A 187 7.31 15.66 3.21
C ILE A 187 7.10 15.84 4.72
N SER A 188 5.93 16.30 5.12
CA SER A 188 5.60 16.49 6.55
C SER A 188 5.58 15.17 7.33
N ARG A 189 5.08 14.08 6.71
CA ARG A 189 5.09 12.73 7.30
C ARG A 189 6.52 12.23 7.51
N PHE A 190 7.39 12.36 6.51
CA PHE A 190 8.79 11.94 6.59
C PHE A 190 9.60 12.79 7.58
N ALA A 191 9.22 14.04 7.77
CA ALA A 191 9.84 14.96 8.71
C ALA A 191 9.27 14.88 10.14
N ASN A 192 8.38 13.92 10.43
CA ASN A 192 7.76 13.78 11.76
C ASN A 192 8.81 13.30 12.79
N PRO A 193 9.18 14.12 13.78
CA PRO A 193 10.23 13.76 14.76
C PRO A 193 9.79 12.65 15.72
N LYS A 194 8.51 12.33 15.79
CA LYS A 194 7.99 11.22 16.61
C LYS A 194 8.13 9.86 15.93
N ILE A 195 8.46 9.85 14.64
CA ILE A 195 8.65 8.63 13.87
C ILE A 195 10.13 8.48 13.55
N ILE A 196 10.82 7.61 14.28
CA ILE A 196 12.21 7.27 13.98
C ILE A 196 12.21 6.25 12.85
N ASP A 197 12.44 6.73 11.63
CA ASP A 197 12.52 5.89 10.45
C ASP A 197 13.98 5.76 10.00
N GLU A 198 14.52 4.55 10.21
CA GLU A 198 15.92 4.28 9.90
C GLU A 198 16.15 4.15 8.39
N VAL A 199 17.20 4.78 7.90
CA VAL A 199 17.67 4.67 6.51
C VAL A 199 17.89 3.20 6.13
N THR A 200 18.48 2.40 7.02
CA THR A 200 18.72 0.96 6.81
C THR A 200 17.44 0.16 6.57
N ARG A 201 16.34 0.54 7.21
CA ARG A 201 15.03 -0.09 7.00
C ARG A 201 14.48 0.22 5.62
N VAL A 202 14.54 1.49 5.22
CA VAL A 202 13.97 1.97 3.96
C VAL A 202 14.85 1.60 2.76
N ALA A 203 16.17 1.66 2.89
CA ALA A 203 17.13 1.38 1.80
C ALA A 203 17.29 -0.11 1.46
N ARG A 204 16.53 -1.02 2.09
CA ARG A 204 16.59 -2.46 1.80
C ARG A 204 16.22 -2.77 0.36
N THR A 205 16.86 -3.83 -0.20
CA THR A 205 16.57 -4.35 -1.55
C THR A 205 16.68 -3.30 -2.67
N PRO A 206 17.83 -2.62 -2.82
CA PRO A 206 17.96 -1.47 -3.73
C PRO A 206 17.69 -1.86 -5.19
N ILE A 207 18.22 -2.98 -5.68
CA ILE A 207 18.03 -3.44 -7.07
C ILE A 207 16.53 -3.60 -7.39
N ARG A 208 15.79 -4.25 -6.50
CA ARG A 208 14.35 -4.42 -6.68
C ARG A 208 13.63 -3.07 -6.69
N LYS A 209 13.95 -2.18 -5.75
CA LYS A 209 13.29 -0.87 -5.66
C LYS A 209 13.61 0.02 -6.85
N LEU A 210 14.87 0.08 -7.28
CA LEU A 210 15.25 0.85 -8.46
C LEU A 210 14.58 0.33 -9.74
N GLY A 211 14.43 -0.99 -9.89
CA GLY A 211 13.70 -1.58 -11.01
C GLY A 211 12.20 -1.29 -11.00
N TYR A 212 11.56 -1.26 -9.82
CA TYR A 212 10.11 -1.04 -9.70
C TYR A 212 9.67 0.41 -9.57
N LEU A 213 10.53 1.25 -8.97
CA LEU A 213 10.21 2.66 -8.66
C LEU A 213 10.90 3.62 -9.64
N SER A 214 11.72 3.10 -10.55
CA SER A 214 12.45 3.95 -11.49
C SER A 214 11.54 4.38 -12.64
N LEU A 215 11.44 5.69 -12.83
CA LEU A 215 10.76 6.29 -13.97
C LEU A 215 11.44 5.96 -15.31
N ILE A 216 12.69 5.48 -15.30
CA ILE A 216 13.46 5.11 -16.50
C ILE A 216 12.77 3.95 -17.24
N HIS A 217 12.15 3.01 -16.53
CA HIS A 217 11.43 1.89 -17.14
C HIS A 217 10.03 2.26 -17.68
N ILE A 218 9.54 3.45 -17.35
CA ILE A 218 8.23 3.93 -17.82
C ILE A 218 8.37 4.77 -19.10
N SER A 219 9.54 5.30 -19.35
CA SER A 219 9.84 6.19 -20.48
C SER A 219 10.48 5.50 -21.70
N GLU A 220 10.83 4.22 -21.62
CA GLU A 220 11.26 3.46 -22.79
C GLU A 220 10.05 2.79 -23.44
N PRO A 221 9.63 3.23 -24.65
CA PRO A 221 8.68 2.47 -25.43
C PRO A 221 9.34 1.16 -25.87
N THR A 222 8.75 0.04 -25.49
CA THR A 222 9.06 -1.28 -26.03
C THR A 222 8.78 -1.35 -27.53
#